data_9bc8ac078fa47a0bb46d35893fdd51b3
#
_entry.id   9bc8ac078fa47a0bb46d35893fdd51b3
#
_cell.length_a   1.000
_cell.length_b   1.000
_cell.length_c   1.000
_cell.angle_alpha   90.00
_cell.angle_beta   90.00
_cell.angle_gamma   90.00
#
_symmetry.space_group_name_H-M   'P 1'
#
loop_
_entity.id
_entity.type
_entity.pdbx_description
1 polymer ?
#
loop_
_entity_poly.entity_id
_entity_poly.type
_entity_poly.pdbx_seq_one_letter_code
_entity_poly.pdbx_strand_id
1 'polypeptide(L)'
;MDLAFGDEKTKTFITNVGLVTTNGPYGYNIMACEWTHHISYSPGLVAICLQSECATLANIRESKEFGISIAAKEQSILSSVVGNNSAKTVDKIKVAKALGFTFTKAKKIDVYMVSQSALHIECKVFK
;
A
#
# COMPACT_ATOMS: atom_id res chain seq x y z
N MET A 1 -10.76 -20.87 -14.23
CA MET A 1 -11.11 -21.46 -12.91
C MET A 1 -11.20 -20.32 -11.90
N ASP A 2 -12.33 -20.19 -11.27
CA ASP A 2 -12.51 -19.18 -10.24
C ASP A 2 -12.08 -19.74 -8.89
N LEU A 3 -11.44 -18.90 -8.08
CA LEU A 3 -11.03 -19.23 -6.72
C LEU A 3 -11.77 -18.32 -5.76
N ALA A 4 -12.39 -18.92 -4.74
CA ALA A 4 -13.03 -18.16 -3.68
C ALA A 4 -12.00 -17.41 -2.86
N PHE A 5 -12.39 -16.26 -2.31
CA PHE A 5 -11.53 -15.52 -1.39
C PHE A 5 -11.20 -16.40 -0.17
N GLY A 6 -9.92 -16.53 0.13
CA GLY A 6 -9.44 -17.38 1.22
C GLY A 6 -9.30 -18.86 0.87
N ASP A 7 -9.49 -19.25 -0.39
CA ASP A 7 -9.23 -20.63 -0.83
C ASP A 7 -7.76 -21.02 -0.55
N GLU A 8 -7.56 -22.21 -0.01
CA GLU A 8 -6.21 -22.70 0.33
C GLU A 8 -5.26 -22.73 -0.87
N LYS A 9 -5.77 -22.89 -2.09
CA LYS A 9 -4.96 -22.87 -3.32
C LYS A 9 -4.31 -21.51 -3.54
N THR A 10 -4.92 -20.41 -3.08
CA THR A 10 -4.34 -19.07 -3.23
C THR A 10 -3.09 -18.90 -2.38
N LYS A 11 -2.94 -19.66 -1.30
CA LYS A 11 -1.76 -19.62 -0.42
C LYS A 11 -0.50 -20.18 -1.07
N THR A 12 -0.63 -20.86 -2.20
CA THR A 12 0.53 -21.35 -2.97
C THR A 12 1.21 -20.23 -3.76
N PHE A 13 0.51 -19.12 -4.01
CA PHE A 13 1.10 -17.96 -4.63
C PHE A 13 1.94 -17.17 -3.62
N ILE A 14 3.20 -16.95 -3.95
CA ILE A 14 4.09 -16.13 -3.13
C ILE A 14 4.05 -14.71 -3.68
N THR A 15 3.57 -13.78 -2.87
CA THR A 15 3.46 -12.38 -3.24
C THR A 15 4.17 -11.48 -2.22
N ASN A 16 4.60 -10.32 -2.67
CA ASN A 16 5.10 -9.28 -1.78
C ASN A 16 3.92 -8.51 -1.18
N VAL A 17 4.05 -8.11 0.07
CA VAL A 17 3.09 -7.15 0.64
C VAL A 17 3.66 -5.75 0.48
N GLY A 18 3.03 -4.97 -0.36
CA GLY A 18 3.30 -3.53 -0.50
C GLY A 18 2.41 -2.75 0.46
N LEU A 19 3.00 -1.97 1.34
CA LEU A 19 2.27 -0.98 2.12
C LEU A 19 2.15 0.26 1.25
N VAL A 20 1.00 0.42 0.60
CA VAL A 20 0.74 1.50 -0.35
C VAL A 20 0.22 2.72 0.41
N THR A 21 0.93 3.83 0.25
CA THR A 21 0.56 5.10 0.89
C THR A 21 0.13 6.13 -0.14
N THR A 22 -0.89 6.89 0.19
CA THR A 22 -1.50 7.87 -0.71
C THR A 22 -1.94 9.11 0.05
N ASN A 23 -2.22 10.18 -0.70
CA ASN A 23 -2.92 11.35 -0.21
C ASN A 23 -3.91 11.82 -1.28
N GLY A 24 -5.04 12.35 -0.86
CA GLY A 24 -6.08 12.81 -1.77
C GLY A 24 -7.40 13.07 -1.04
N PRO A 25 -8.56 12.77 -1.66
CA PRO A 25 -9.87 13.05 -1.06
C PRO A 25 -10.07 12.43 0.33
N TYR A 26 -9.46 11.28 0.60
CA TYR A 26 -9.52 10.61 1.90
C TYR A 26 -8.36 10.96 2.84
N GLY A 27 -7.55 11.96 2.47
CA GLY A 27 -6.37 12.36 3.23
C GLY A 27 -5.23 11.35 3.14
N TYR A 28 -4.24 11.51 4.00
CA TYR A 28 -3.12 10.56 4.09
C TYR A 28 -3.63 9.19 4.51
N ASN A 29 -3.29 8.18 3.74
CA ASN A 29 -3.78 6.82 3.93
C ASN A 29 -2.69 5.79 3.68
N ILE A 30 -2.88 4.60 4.22
CA ILE A 30 -2.05 3.43 4.02
C ILE A 30 -2.93 2.19 3.85
N MET A 31 -2.55 1.31 2.93
CA MET A 31 -3.18 0.00 2.78
C MET A 31 -2.15 -1.10 2.56
N ALA A 32 -2.49 -2.32 2.91
CA ALA A 32 -1.72 -3.50 2.52
C ALA A 32 -2.19 -3.96 1.15
N CYS A 33 -1.27 -4.03 0.18
CA CYS A 33 -1.55 -4.48 -1.18
C CYS A 33 -0.75 -5.75 -1.47
N GLU A 34 -1.44 -6.88 -1.53
CA GLU A 34 -0.83 -8.17 -1.84
C GLU A 34 -0.36 -8.22 -3.30
N TRP A 35 -1.09 -7.58 -4.19
CA TRP A 35 -0.78 -7.60 -5.62
C TRP A 35 0.08 -6.40 -5.99
N THR A 36 1.33 -6.46 -5.55
CA THR A 36 2.36 -5.46 -5.81
C THR A 36 3.52 -6.14 -6.54
N HIS A 37 3.81 -5.69 -7.76
CA HIS A 37 4.79 -6.39 -8.62
C HIS A 37 5.73 -5.42 -9.32
N HIS A 38 7.01 -5.76 -9.37
CA HIS A 38 7.98 -5.12 -10.24
C HIS A 38 7.81 -5.70 -11.66
N ILE A 39 7.61 -4.84 -12.65
CA ILE A 39 7.26 -5.28 -14.01
C ILE A 39 8.22 -4.80 -15.11
N SER A 40 9.06 -3.81 -14.85
CA SER A 40 10.03 -3.33 -15.84
C SER A 40 11.23 -2.68 -15.17
N TYR A 41 12.40 -2.91 -15.73
CA TYR A 41 13.66 -2.31 -15.25
C TYR A 41 13.95 -0.95 -15.92
N SER A 42 13.62 -0.82 -17.20
CA SER A 42 13.90 0.41 -17.97
C SER A 42 12.78 0.65 -18.99
N PRO A 43 11.88 1.63 -18.74
CA PRO A 43 11.79 2.38 -17.50
C PRO A 43 11.45 1.51 -16.30
N GLY A 44 11.80 1.97 -15.09
CA GLY A 44 11.43 1.28 -13.86
C GLY A 44 9.94 1.39 -13.61
N LEU A 45 9.22 0.27 -13.68
CA LEU A 45 7.78 0.22 -13.50
C LEU A 45 7.40 -0.80 -12.43
N VAL A 46 6.45 -0.43 -11.59
CA VAL A 46 5.76 -1.32 -10.66
C VAL A 46 4.27 -1.27 -10.90
N ALA A 47 3.60 -2.40 -10.70
CA ALA A 47 2.15 -2.48 -10.79
C ALA A 47 1.56 -2.80 -9.41
N ILE A 48 0.47 -2.14 -9.10
CA ILE A 48 -0.38 -2.48 -7.97
C ILE A 48 -1.80 -2.72 -8.49
N CYS A 49 -2.46 -3.75 -8.00
CA CYS A 49 -3.84 -4.06 -8.38
C CYS A 49 -4.77 -3.70 -7.23
N LEU A 50 -5.72 -2.81 -7.48
CA LEU A 50 -6.61 -2.25 -6.48
C LEU A 50 -8.06 -2.55 -6.84
N GLN A 51 -8.90 -2.74 -5.82
CA GLN A 51 -10.34 -2.84 -6.01
C GLN A 51 -10.94 -1.48 -6.38
N SER A 52 -11.96 -1.49 -7.23
CA SER A 52 -12.56 -0.28 -7.82
C SER A 52 -13.12 0.72 -6.80
N GLU A 53 -13.56 0.24 -5.64
CA GLU A 53 -14.24 1.07 -4.63
C GLU A 53 -13.35 1.46 -3.45
N CYS A 54 -12.04 1.19 -3.49
CA CYS A 54 -11.19 1.47 -2.34
C CYS A 54 -10.78 2.95 -2.26
N ALA A 55 -10.58 3.44 -1.03
CA ALA A 55 -10.15 4.82 -0.78
C ALA A 55 -8.79 5.14 -1.39
N THR A 56 -7.89 4.17 -1.40
CA THR A 56 -6.56 4.31 -2.02
C THR A 56 -6.66 4.64 -3.50
N LEU A 57 -7.53 3.96 -4.24
CA LEU A 57 -7.73 4.24 -5.66
C LEU A 57 -8.30 5.64 -5.89
N ALA A 58 -9.25 6.08 -5.05
CA ALA A 58 -9.80 7.43 -5.12
C ALA A 58 -8.70 8.49 -4.93
N ASN A 59 -7.83 8.30 -3.95
CA ASN A 59 -6.68 9.18 -3.72
C ASN A 59 -5.74 9.21 -4.93
N ILE A 60 -5.39 8.04 -5.49
CA ILE A 60 -4.49 7.94 -6.65
C ILE A 60 -5.09 8.58 -7.90
N ARG A 61 -6.39 8.42 -8.13
CA ARG A 61 -7.06 9.04 -9.29
C ARG A 61 -6.93 10.55 -9.30
N GLU A 62 -6.93 11.16 -8.14
CA GLU A 62 -6.77 12.61 -8.00
C GLU A 62 -5.31 13.04 -7.98
N SER A 63 -4.49 12.48 -7.10
CA SER A 63 -3.11 12.92 -6.90
C SER A 63 -2.14 12.45 -7.99
N LYS A 64 -2.45 11.32 -8.65
CA LYS A 64 -1.56 10.64 -9.62
C LYS A 64 -0.24 10.18 -9.01
N GLU A 65 -0.20 10.02 -7.71
CA GLU A 65 0.99 9.64 -6.95
C GLU A 65 0.66 8.58 -5.90
N PHE A 66 1.62 7.72 -5.61
CA PHE A 66 1.54 6.78 -4.50
C PHE A 66 2.92 6.33 -4.07
N GLY A 67 3.06 6.00 -2.79
CA GLY A 67 4.26 5.40 -2.24
C GLY A 67 4.06 3.90 -2.02
N ILE A 68 5.14 3.14 -2.12
CA ILE A 68 5.17 1.74 -1.74
C ILE A 68 6.29 1.55 -0.73
N SER A 69 5.95 1.00 0.44
CA SER A 69 6.93 0.49 1.40
C SER A 69 6.80 -1.04 1.40
N ILE A 70 7.86 -1.73 1.00
CA ILE A 70 7.86 -3.21 1.05
C ILE A 70 7.99 -3.62 2.51
N ALA A 71 6.99 -4.33 3.02
CA ALA A 71 6.89 -4.69 4.42
C ALA A 71 8.05 -5.59 4.86
N ALA A 72 8.67 -5.24 5.98
CA ALA A 72 9.60 -6.10 6.68
C ALA A 72 8.83 -7.06 7.61
N LYS A 73 9.50 -8.12 8.07
CA LYS A 73 8.88 -9.13 8.94
C LYS A 73 8.23 -8.51 10.19
N GLU A 74 8.86 -7.52 10.77
CA GLU A 74 8.41 -6.82 11.97
C GLU A 74 7.14 -6.00 11.74
N GLN A 75 6.73 -5.82 10.49
CA GLN A 75 5.56 -5.02 10.11
C GLN A 75 4.32 -5.86 9.82
N SER A 76 4.31 -7.14 10.18
CA SER A 76 3.18 -8.04 9.94
C SER A 76 1.89 -7.57 10.63
N ILE A 77 1.99 -7.06 11.86
CA ILE A 77 0.83 -6.49 12.59
C ILE A 77 0.30 -5.26 11.86
N LEU A 78 1.17 -4.38 11.39
CA LEU A 78 0.77 -3.20 10.62
C LEU A 78 0.03 -3.61 9.34
N SER A 79 0.57 -4.57 8.59
CA SER A 79 -0.07 -5.08 7.37
C SER A 79 -1.48 -5.59 7.64
N SER A 80 -1.67 -6.33 8.73
CA SER A 80 -2.98 -6.84 9.15
C SER A 80 -3.96 -5.71 9.49
N VAL A 81 -3.53 -4.75 10.28
CA VAL A 81 -4.38 -3.61 10.70
C VAL A 81 -4.79 -2.77 9.50
N VAL A 82 -3.84 -2.37 8.64
CA VAL A 82 -4.16 -1.50 7.51
C VAL A 82 -4.86 -2.23 6.37
N GLY A 83 -4.69 -3.55 6.28
CA GLY A 83 -5.37 -4.39 5.29
C GLY A 83 -6.83 -4.69 5.64
N ASN A 84 -7.20 -4.67 6.92
CA ASN A 84 -8.54 -5.02 7.41
C ASN A 84 -9.44 -3.81 7.68
N ASN A 85 -8.96 -2.59 7.44
CA ASN A 85 -9.70 -1.36 7.68
C ASN A 85 -9.71 -0.48 6.42
N SER A 86 -10.74 0.37 6.29
CA SER A 86 -10.85 1.32 5.19
C SER A 86 -10.63 2.75 5.69
N ALA A 87 -9.92 3.56 4.90
CA ALA A 87 -9.77 4.99 5.17
C ALA A 87 -11.10 5.76 5.14
N LYS A 88 -12.14 5.16 4.57
CA LYS A 88 -13.50 5.72 4.58
C LYS A 88 -14.11 5.74 5.97
N THR A 89 -13.64 4.88 6.87
CA THR A 89 -14.18 4.73 8.24
C THR A 89 -13.12 4.87 9.33
N VAL A 90 -11.83 4.72 9.02
CA VAL A 90 -10.72 4.69 10.00
C VAL A 90 -9.55 5.50 9.47
N ASP A 91 -8.98 6.36 10.31
CA ASP A 91 -7.68 6.99 10.06
C ASP A 91 -6.57 5.98 10.38
N LYS A 92 -6.15 5.25 9.37
CA LYS A 92 -5.20 4.14 9.52
C LYS A 92 -3.79 4.60 9.89
N ILE A 93 -3.36 5.78 9.44
CA ILE A 93 -2.06 6.37 9.83
C ILE A 93 -2.05 6.68 11.33
N LYS A 94 -3.12 7.26 11.83
CA LYS A 94 -3.25 7.54 13.28
C LYS A 94 -3.24 6.27 14.11
N VAL A 95 -3.98 5.24 13.68
CA VAL A 95 -4.00 3.93 14.36
C VAL A 95 -2.61 3.29 14.33
N ALA A 96 -1.92 3.32 13.20
CA ALA A 96 -0.57 2.77 13.08
C ALA A 96 0.42 3.47 14.01
N LYS A 97 0.36 4.80 14.11
CA LYS A 97 1.18 5.58 15.05
C LYS A 97 0.90 5.20 16.50
N ALA A 98 -0.38 4.99 16.85
CA ALA A 98 -0.76 4.56 18.19
C ALA A 98 -0.23 3.17 18.54
N LEU A 99 -0.01 2.31 17.55
CA LEU A 99 0.61 0.98 17.70
C LEU A 99 2.15 1.02 17.72
N GLY A 100 2.76 2.20 17.64
CA GLY A 100 4.20 2.37 17.71
C GLY A 100 4.93 2.40 16.37
N PHE A 101 4.23 2.34 15.26
CA PHE A 101 4.85 2.46 13.94
C PHE A 101 5.13 3.94 13.62
N THR A 102 6.26 4.18 12.94
CA THR A 102 6.70 5.51 12.56
C THR A 102 6.68 5.71 11.05
N PHE A 103 6.53 6.95 10.64
CA PHE A 103 6.46 7.34 9.24
C PHE A 103 7.43 8.47 8.95
N THR A 104 7.97 8.50 7.74
CA THR A 104 8.76 9.61 7.23
C THR A 104 8.07 10.20 6.01
N LYS A 105 8.15 11.51 5.86
CA LYS A 105 7.60 12.17 4.67
C LYS A 105 8.40 11.75 3.44
N ALA A 106 7.72 11.44 2.34
CA ALA A 106 8.37 11.15 1.07
C ALA A 106 9.14 12.37 0.55
N LYS A 107 10.16 12.13 -0.26
CA LYS A 107 11.07 13.19 -0.73
C LYS A 107 10.54 13.96 -1.92
N LYS A 108 9.82 13.28 -2.82
CA LYS A 108 9.39 13.84 -4.12
C LYS A 108 7.89 13.91 -4.31
N ILE A 109 7.12 13.16 -3.53
CA ILE A 109 5.65 13.09 -3.61
C ILE A 109 5.04 13.37 -2.24
N ASP A 110 3.75 13.67 -2.22
CA ASP A 110 3.05 14.07 -0.99
C ASP A 110 2.37 12.87 -0.31
N VAL A 111 3.19 11.96 0.19
CA VAL A 111 2.76 10.79 0.98
C VAL A 111 3.71 10.53 2.14
N TYR A 112 3.29 9.69 3.08
CA TYR A 112 4.16 9.17 4.13
C TYR A 112 4.68 7.80 3.76
N MET A 113 5.96 7.53 4.05
CA MET A 113 6.58 6.22 3.88
C MET A 113 6.70 5.55 5.25
N VAL A 114 6.54 4.25 5.31
CA VAL A 114 6.64 3.49 6.56
C VAL A 114 8.12 3.31 6.91
N SER A 115 8.52 3.82 8.08
CA SER A 115 9.91 3.67 8.56
C SER A 115 10.28 2.20 8.77
N GLN A 116 11.54 1.86 8.57
CA GLN A 116 12.11 0.51 8.78
C GLN A 116 11.54 -0.57 7.83
N SER A 117 10.90 -0.17 6.75
CA SER A 117 10.53 -1.08 5.67
C SER A 117 11.76 -1.54 4.89
N ALA A 118 11.65 -2.69 4.22
CA ALA A 118 12.74 -3.24 3.43
C ALA A 118 13.12 -2.37 2.24
N LEU A 119 12.14 -1.67 1.64
CA LEU A 119 12.35 -0.79 0.50
C LEU A 119 11.26 0.28 0.45
N HIS A 120 11.62 1.51 0.09
CA HIS A 120 10.70 2.60 -0.22
C HIS A 120 10.74 2.93 -1.71
N ILE A 121 9.58 3.06 -2.34
CA ILE A 121 9.45 3.45 -3.75
C ILE A 121 8.43 4.59 -3.84
N GLU A 122 8.83 5.71 -4.40
CA GLU A 122 7.95 6.84 -4.69
C GLU A 122 7.54 6.78 -6.16
N CYS A 123 6.23 6.70 -6.42
CA CYS A 123 5.67 6.41 -7.73
C CYS A 123 4.79 7.54 -8.24
N LYS A 124 4.84 7.75 -9.56
CA LYS A 124 3.82 8.49 -10.31
C LYS A 124 3.08 7.53 -11.22
N VAL A 125 1.80 7.80 -11.41
CA VAL A 125 0.96 6.96 -12.28
C VAL A 125 1.46 7.09 -13.72
N PHE A 126 1.80 5.97 -14.33
CA PHE A 126 2.19 5.89 -15.73
C PHE A 126 0.96 5.67 -16.62
N LYS A 127 0.12 4.74 -16.23
CA LYS A 127 -1.17 4.45 -16.87
C LYS A 127 -2.18 3.85 -15.91
#